data_75e45886e1a64012d90c75b23e290caf
#
_entry.id   75e45886e1a64012d90c75b23e290caf
#
_cell.length_a   1.000
_cell.length_b   1.000
_cell.length_c   1.000
_cell.angle_alpha   90.00
_cell.angle_beta   90.00
_cell.angle_gamma   90.00
#
_symmetry.space_group_name_H-M   'P 1'
#
loop_
_entity.id
_entity.type
_entity.pdbx_description
1 polymer ?
#
loop_
_entity_poly.entity_id
_entity_poly.type
_entity_poly.pdbx_seq_one_letter_code
_entity_poly.pdbx_strand_id
1 'polypeptide(L)'
;HASGLVQEDLHLGNFLRYEDRLYVIDGDAVRAIVSGKPLHEDAAVPNLALLLAQLPVAWDDCREPLLAAYQRGGGTAIVAVESLAQEVWQARAWRLKDYLGKTVRDCSLFSVLRSAFRFCSVLREEREALSPLLESPDEAMAQGRLLKDGRTSTVAQVEQGGRLLVVKRYNLKSFGHALGRLWRPSRAWHSWREGHR
;
A
#
# COMPACT_ATOMS: atom_id res chain seq x y z
N HIS A 1 14.60 -12.29 -18.71
CA HIS A 1 14.78 -13.63 -18.15
C HIS A 1 15.56 -14.55 -19.10
N ALA A 2 15.36 -14.44 -20.44
CA ALA A 2 16.10 -15.26 -21.42
C ALA A 2 17.64 -15.12 -21.34
N SER A 3 18.12 -13.96 -20.90
CA SER A 3 19.55 -13.66 -20.71
C SER A 3 20.03 -13.85 -19.26
N GLY A 4 19.20 -14.44 -18.40
CA GLY A 4 19.54 -14.69 -17.00
C GLY A 4 19.44 -13.49 -16.07
N LEU A 5 18.68 -12.45 -16.48
CA LEU A 5 18.51 -11.21 -15.71
C LEU A 5 17.16 -11.18 -15.00
N VAL A 6 17.14 -10.59 -13.80
CA VAL A 6 15.94 -10.20 -13.06
C VAL A 6 15.97 -8.70 -12.81
N GLN A 7 14.78 -8.10 -12.65
CA GLN A 7 14.60 -6.74 -12.14
C GLN A 7 14.03 -6.84 -10.73
N GLU A 8 14.80 -6.47 -9.70
CA GLU A 8 14.38 -6.58 -8.30
C GLU A 8 13.33 -5.55 -7.92
N ASP A 9 13.39 -4.36 -8.51
CA ASP A 9 12.37 -3.32 -8.37
C ASP A 9 11.45 -3.28 -9.60
N LEU A 10 10.75 -4.38 -9.84
CA LEU A 10 9.86 -4.52 -10.97
C LEU A 10 8.57 -3.75 -10.74
N HIS A 11 8.57 -2.47 -11.11
CA HIS A 11 7.43 -1.55 -10.97
C HIS A 11 6.89 -1.14 -12.35
N LEU A 12 5.55 -1.12 -12.52
CA LEU A 12 4.95 -0.74 -13.80
C LEU A 12 5.35 0.68 -14.25
N GLY A 13 5.59 1.60 -13.30
CA GLY A 13 6.08 2.95 -13.56
C GLY A 13 7.48 3.00 -14.17
N ASN A 14 8.26 1.89 -14.09
CA ASN A 14 9.58 1.79 -14.70
C ASN A 14 9.53 1.36 -16.18
N PHE A 15 8.32 1.20 -16.74
CA PHE A 15 8.11 0.89 -18.15
C PHE A 15 7.46 2.07 -18.85
N LEU A 16 8.16 2.60 -19.84
CA LEU A 16 7.66 3.71 -20.66
C LEU A 16 7.40 3.24 -22.08
N ARG A 17 6.27 3.64 -22.66
CA ARG A 17 5.99 3.41 -24.07
C ARG A 17 6.17 4.71 -24.85
N TYR A 18 7.02 4.67 -25.86
CA TYR A 18 7.24 5.77 -26.80
C TYR A 18 7.38 5.23 -28.22
N GLU A 19 6.62 5.76 -29.18
CA GLU A 19 6.65 5.35 -30.60
C GLU A 19 6.67 3.82 -30.81
N ASP A 20 5.72 3.12 -30.20
CA ASP A 20 5.58 1.65 -30.23
C ASP A 20 6.76 0.84 -29.67
N ARG A 21 7.70 1.49 -29.02
CA ARG A 21 8.78 0.87 -28.27
C ARG A 21 8.54 0.94 -26.77
N LEU A 22 8.94 -0.13 -26.09
CA LEU A 22 8.93 -0.19 -24.64
C LEU A 22 10.34 0.09 -24.11
N TYR A 23 10.45 1.04 -23.22
CA TYR A 23 11.68 1.42 -22.53
C TYR A 23 11.57 1.04 -21.07
N VAL A 24 12.66 0.56 -20.50
CA VAL A 24 12.80 0.32 -19.07
C VAL A 24 13.71 1.39 -18.50
N ILE A 25 13.25 2.08 -17.48
CA ILE A 25 14.04 3.04 -16.70
C ILE A 25 14.38 2.44 -15.34
N ASP A 26 15.28 3.07 -14.61
CA ASP A 26 15.77 2.60 -13.31
C ASP A 26 16.42 1.20 -13.38
N GLY A 27 17.52 1.16 -14.14
CA GLY A 27 18.30 -0.07 -14.36
C GLY A 27 19.13 -0.54 -13.17
N ASP A 28 19.24 0.25 -12.09
CA ASP A 28 20.09 -0.05 -10.93
C ASP A 28 19.66 -1.33 -10.20
N ALA A 29 18.39 -1.70 -10.30
CA ALA A 29 17.84 -2.91 -9.71
C ALA A 29 17.91 -4.14 -10.63
N VAL A 30 18.56 -4.05 -11.81
CA VAL A 30 18.78 -5.21 -12.68
C VAL A 30 19.95 -6.04 -12.16
N ARG A 31 19.71 -7.34 -11.98
CA ARG A 31 20.72 -8.30 -11.50
C ARG A 31 20.86 -9.47 -12.47
N ALA A 32 22.10 -9.89 -12.68
CA ALA A 32 22.40 -11.15 -13.36
C ALA A 32 22.38 -12.28 -12.34
N ILE A 33 21.45 -13.21 -12.49
CA ILE A 33 21.37 -14.44 -11.68
C ILE A 33 22.27 -15.51 -12.34
N VAL A 34 22.12 -15.68 -13.66
CA VAL A 34 22.94 -16.58 -14.46
C VAL A 34 23.29 -15.85 -15.74
N SER A 35 24.58 -15.55 -15.94
CA SER A 35 25.01 -14.78 -17.10
C SER A 35 24.83 -15.56 -18.42
N GLY A 36 24.10 -14.95 -19.35
CA GLY A 36 23.93 -15.45 -20.72
C GLY A 36 23.13 -16.74 -20.87
N LYS A 37 22.45 -17.20 -19.82
CA LYS A 37 21.59 -18.38 -19.86
C LYS A 37 20.18 -18.01 -19.36
N PRO A 38 19.15 -18.71 -19.85
CA PRO A 38 17.78 -18.50 -19.35
C PRO A 38 17.65 -18.79 -17.85
N LEU A 39 16.82 -18.03 -17.18
CA LEU A 39 16.50 -18.26 -15.77
C LEU A 39 15.77 -19.59 -15.59
N HIS A 40 16.08 -20.28 -14.50
CA HIS A 40 15.25 -21.36 -14.00
C HIS A 40 13.94 -20.80 -13.44
N GLU A 41 12.88 -21.63 -13.39
CA GLU A 41 11.55 -21.17 -12.94
C GLU A 41 11.56 -20.64 -11.51
N ASP A 42 12.38 -21.19 -10.61
CA ASP A 42 12.50 -20.72 -9.21
C ASP A 42 12.89 -19.24 -9.08
N ALA A 43 13.59 -18.70 -10.07
CA ALA A 43 13.96 -17.29 -10.13
C ALA A 43 12.99 -16.48 -11.02
N ALA A 44 12.51 -17.08 -12.11
CA ALA A 44 11.65 -16.40 -13.08
C ALA A 44 10.23 -16.17 -12.54
N VAL A 45 9.63 -17.17 -11.88
CA VAL A 45 8.24 -17.13 -11.40
C VAL A 45 8.03 -16.04 -10.34
N PRO A 46 8.83 -15.97 -9.26
CA PRO A 46 8.68 -14.89 -8.28
C PRO A 46 8.88 -13.50 -8.90
N ASN A 47 9.83 -13.35 -9.81
CA ASN A 47 10.07 -12.06 -10.47
C ASN A 47 8.91 -11.66 -11.40
N LEU A 48 8.35 -12.59 -12.18
CA LEU A 48 7.15 -12.36 -12.98
C LEU A 48 5.94 -12.05 -12.09
N ALA A 49 5.81 -12.73 -10.96
CA ALA A 49 4.76 -12.50 -9.99
C ALA A 49 4.78 -11.08 -9.39
N LEU A 50 5.97 -10.50 -9.16
CA LEU A 50 6.11 -9.10 -8.72
C LEU A 50 5.49 -8.11 -9.72
N LEU A 51 5.63 -8.36 -11.02
CA LEU A 51 5.01 -7.54 -12.07
C LEU A 51 3.49 -7.72 -12.05
N LEU A 52 3.03 -8.96 -12.11
CA LEU A 52 1.61 -9.29 -12.21
C LEU A 52 0.83 -8.88 -10.94
N ALA A 53 1.47 -8.89 -9.79
CA ALA A 53 0.87 -8.44 -8.53
C ALA A 53 0.47 -6.96 -8.53
N GLN A 54 0.96 -6.16 -9.48
CA GLN A 54 0.61 -4.75 -9.62
C GLN A 54 -0.65 -4.53 -10.47
N LEU A 55 -1.06 -5.54 -11.21
CA LEU A 55 -2.27 -5.48 -12.01
C LEU A 55 -3.51 -5.61 -11.10
N PRO A 56 -4.62 -4.95 -11.45
CA PRO A 56 -5.88 -5.12 -10.75
C PRO A 56 -6.32 -6.59 -10.68
N VAL A 57 -6.97 -6.98 -9.60
CA VAL A 57 -7.50 -8.36 -9.41
C VAL A 57 -8.45 -8.77 -10.55
N ALA A 58 -9.20 -7.80 -11.11
CA ALA A 58 -10.07 -8.04 -12.27
C ALA A 58 -9.33 -8.55 -13.52
N TRP A 59 -7.98 -8.45 -13.55
CA TRP A 59 -7.14 -8.95 -14.65
C TRP A 59 -6.57 -10.33 -14.37
N ASP A 60 -6.98 -10.98 -13.29
CA ASP A 60 -6.46 -12.29 -12.92
C ASP A 60 -6.81 -13.37 -13.95
N ASP A 61 -7.92 -13.22 -14.68
CA ASP A 61 -8.30 -14.10 -15.79
C ASP A 61 -7.40 -13.94 -17.03
N CYS A 62 -6.58 -12.87 -17.07
CA CYS A 62 -5.61 -12.63 -18.14
C CYS A 62 -4.24 -13.30 -17.90
N ARG A 63 -4.07 -14.09 -16.85
CA ARG A 63 -2.77 -14.72 -16.53
C ARG A 63 -2.27 -15.64 -17.65
N GLU A 64 -3.14 -16.47 -18.21
CA GLU A 64 -2.76 -17.35 -19.34
C GLU A 64 -2.29 -16.59 -20.57
N PRO A 65 -3.04 -15.58 -21.10
CA PRO A 65 -2.57 -14.75 -22.20
C PRO A 65 -1.27 -14.00 -21.89
N LEU A 66 -1.08 -13.52 -20.64
CA LEU A 66 0.14 -12.84 -20.21
C LEU A 66 1.33 -13.80 -20.18
N LEU A 67 1.14 -15.02 -19.65
CA LEU A 67 2.16 -16.06 -19.64
C LEU A 67 2.55 -16.47 -21.07
N ALA A 68 1.57 -16.67 -21.95
CA ALA A 68 1.81 -16.96 -23.36
C ALA A 68 2.57 -15.82 -24.06
N ALA A 69 2.28 -14.56 -23.75
CA ALA A 69 3.01 -13.40 -24.27
C ALA A 69 4.46 -13.38 -23.74
N TYR A 70 4.66 -13.67 -22.47
CA TYR A 70 5.98 -13.80 -21.85
C TYR A 70 6.83 -14.87 -22.54
N GLN A 71 6.25 -16.05 -22.79
CA GLN A 71 6.94 -17.14 -23.48
C GLN A 71 7.29 -16.78 -24.94
N ARG A 72 6.37 -16.14 -25.66
CA ARG A 72 6.65 -15.63 -27.02
C ARG A 72 7.76 -14.58 -27.04
N GLY A 73 7.88 -13.79 -25.98
CA GLY A 73 8.94 -12.79 -25.80
C GLY A 73 10.31 -13.36 -25.39
N GLY A 74 10.47 -14.68 -25.37
CA GLY A 74 11.71 -15.34 -25.01
C GLY A 74 11.79 -15.77 -23.54
N GLY A 75 10.70 -15.70 -22.81
CA GLY A 75 10.59 -16.33 -21.48
C GLY A 75 10.68 -17.84 -21.63
N THR A 76 11.64 -18.44 -20.94
CA THR A 76 11.99 -19.87 -21.10
C THR A 76 11.50 -20.74 -19.96
N ALA A 77 11.09 -20.15 -18.86
CA ALA A 77 10.55 -20.91 -17.74
C ALA A 77 9.17 -21.49 -18.12
N ILE A 78 9.04 -22.81 -17.95
CA ILE A 78 7.75 -23.50 -18.05
C ILE A 78 7.07 -23.31 -16.69
N VAL A 79 6.17 -22.36 -16.61
CA VAL A 79 5.46 -22.01 -15.38
C VAL A 79 4.04 -22.54 -15.47
N ALA A 80 3.62 -23.35 -14.50
CA ALA A 80 2.21 -23.69 -14.32
C ALA A 80 1.43 -22.44 -13.90
N VAL A 81 0.27 -22.20 -14.50
CA VAL A 81 -0.58 -21.04 -14.20
C VAL A 81 -0.94 -20.97 -12.71
N GLU A 82 -1.18 -22.12 -12.10
CA GLU A 82 -1.51 -22.26 -10.68
C GLU A 82 -0.35 -21.82 -9.78
N SER A 83 0.88 -22.23 -10.10
CA SER A 83 2.08 -21.81 -9.35
C SER A 83 2.29 -20.31 -9.45
N LEU A 84 2.13 -19.74 -10.66
CA LEU A 84 2.19 -18.30 -10.86
C LEU A 84 1.09 -17.57 -10.09
N ALA A 85 -0.14 -18.10 -10.07
CA ALA A 85 -1.25 -17.50 -9.32
C ALA A 85 -0.96 -17.46 -7.81
N GLN A 86 -0.38 -18.51 -7.26
CA GLN A 86 0.02 -18.57 -5.86
C GLN A 86 1.11 -17.53 -5.55
N GLU A 87 2.13 -17.41 -6.38
CA GLU A 87 3.19 -16.42 -6.19
C GLU A 87 2.67 -14.97 -6.34
N VAL A 88 1.77 -14.72 -7.29
CA VAL A 88 1.10 -13.40 -7.42
C VAL A 88 0.31 -13.05 -6.15
N TRP A 89 -0.40 -14.02 -5.57
CA TRP A 89 -1.13 -13.80 -4.32
C TRP A 89 -0.17 -13.48 -3.16
N GLN A 90 0.94 -14.21 -3.03
CA GLN A 90 1.97 -13.94 -2.01
C GLN A 90 2.61 -12.56 -2.21
N ALA A 91 2.95 -12.21 -3.44
CA ALA A 91 3.51 -10.89 -3.77
C ALA A 91 2.53 -9.75 -3.43
N ARG A 92 1.22 -9.91 -3.72
CA ARG A 92 0.18 -8.94 -3.32
C ARG A 92 0.07 -8.82 -1.80
N ALA A 93 0.08 -9.93 -1.08
CA ALA A 93 0.01 -9.95 0.39
C ALA A 93 1.24 -9.25 1.01
N TRP A 94 2.42 -9.49 0.46
CA TRP A 94 3.66 -8.82 0.89
C TRP A 94 3.59 -7.31 0.63
N ARG A 95 3.19 -6.88 -0.59
CA ARG A 95 3.05 -5.46 -0.95
C ARG A 95 2.05 -4.74 -0.04
N LEU A 96 0.91 -5.37 0.22
CA LEU A 96 -0.09 -4.84 1.15
C LEU A 96 0.49 -4.68 2.56
N LYS A 97 1.21 -5.69 3.06
CA LYS A 97 1.87 -5.63 4.37
C LYS A 97 2.90 -4.49 4.44
N ASP A 98 3.73 -4.34 3.41
CA ASP A 98 4.71 -3.24 3.32
C ASP A 98 4.00 -1.88 3.28
N TYR A 99 2.99 -1.72 2.44
CA TYR A 99 2.20 -0.49 2.36
C TYR A 99 1.55 -0.14 3.71
N LEU A 100 0.91 -1.11 4.37
CA LEU A 100 0.35 -0.91 5.71
C LEU A 100 1.42 -0.56 6.75
N GLY A 101 2.63 -1.04 6.58
CA GLY A 101 3.79 -0.61 7.39
C GLY A 101 4.17 0.86 7.14
N LYS A 102 4.06 1.33 5.90
CA LYS A 102 4.32 2.74 5.53
C LYS A 102 3.31 3.69 6.16
N THR A 103 2.04 3.28 6.33
CA THR A 103 0.99 4.12 6.91
C THR A 103 1.28 4.57 8.35
N VAL A 104 2.25 3.98 9.02
CA VAL A 104 2.58 4.23 10.43
C VAL A 104 4.03 4.64 10.68
N ARG A 105 4.78 4.90 9.63
CA ARG A 105 6.15 5.43 9.68
C ARG A 105 6.29 6.66 8.79
N ASP A 106 7.19 7.57 9.18
CA ASP A 106 7.50 8.73 8.35
C ASP A 106 8.22 8.27 7.06
N CYS A 107 7.69 8.67 5.89
CA CYS A 107 8.20 8.27 4.58
C CYS A 107 7.70 9.24 3.50
N SER A 108 8.00 8.99 2.22
CA SER A 108 7.54 9.83 1.10
C SER A 108 6.01 9.96 1.01
N LEU A 109 5.26 8.92 1.42
CA LEU A 109 3.80 8.89 1.32
C LEU A 109 3.11 9.43 2.58
N PHE A 110 3.67 9.15 3.77
CA PHE A 110 3.04 9.45 5.05
C PHE A 110 3.95 10.32 5.91
N SER A 111 3.34 11.31 6.56
CA SER A 111 3.98 12.07 7.61
C SER A 111 3.51 11.55 8.96
N VAL A 112 4.45 11.17 9.83
CA VAL A 112 4.14 10.60 11.14
C VAL A 112 4.82 11.42 12.23
N LEU A 113 4.01 11.89 13.18
CA LEU A 113 4.46 12.56 14.38
C LEU A 113 4.23 11.65 15.59
N ARG A 114 5.25 11.50 16.40
CA ARG A 114 5.20 10.71 17.64
C ARG A 114 5.69 11.54 18.81
N SER A 115 4.91 11.52 19.89
CA SER A 115 5.33 12.00 21.21
C SER A 115 4.94 10.99 22.28
N ALA A 116 5.27 11.24 23.54
CA ALA A 116 4.89 10.38 24.65
C ALA A 116 3.36 10.16 24.76
N PHE A 117 2.57 11.14 24.31
CA PHE A 117 1.10 11.14 24.48
C PHE A 117 0.34 11.18 23.16
N ARG A 118 1.02 11.28 22.02
CA ARG A 118 0.37 11.48 20.72
C ARG A 118 1.05 10.71 19.61
N PHE A 119 0.24 9.99 18.86
CA PHE A 119 0.61 9.44 17.57
C PHE A 119 -0.31 10.03 16.51
N CYS A 120 0.27 10.62 15.47
CA CYS A 120 -0.45 11.17 14.33
C CYS A 120 0.17 10.64 13.04
N SER A 121 -0.66 10.14 12.14
CA SER A 121 -0.26 9.74 10.79
C SER A 121 -1.23 10.35 9.79
N VAL A 122 -0.70 10.95 8.72
CA VAL A 122 -1.45 11.63 7.68
C VAL A 122 -0.73 11.44 6.34
N LEU A 123 -1.46 11.46 5.23
CA LEU A 123 -0.84 11.55 3.91
C LEU A 123 0.07 12.79 3.86
N ARG A 124 1.29 12.64 3.38
CA ARG A 124 2.28 13.72 3.40
C ARG A 124 1.82 14.97 2.65
N GLU A 125 1.16 14.77 1.52
CA GLU A 125 0.58 15.84 0.69
C GLU A 125 -0.55 16.61 1.39
N GLU A 126 -1.28 15.96 2.31
CA GLU A 126 -2.41 16.55 3.05
C GLU A 126 -1.99 17.17 4.40
N ARG A 127 -0.75 16.99 4.82
CA ARG A 127 -0.29 17.40 6.15
C ARG A 127 -0.51 18.88 6.44
N GLU A 128 -0.15 19.74 5.49
CA GLU A 128 -0.24 21.17 5.66
C GLU A 128 -1.70 21.63 5.71
N ALA A 129 -2.51 21.17 4.76
CA ALA A 129 -3.94 21.49 4.68
C ALA A 129 -4.72 21.00 5.91
N LEU A 130 -4.33 19.89 6.51
CA LEU A 130 -4.99 19.30 7.67
C LEU A 130 -4.36 19.68 9.01
N SER A 131 -3.27 20.49 9.03
CA SER A 131 -2.56 20.85 10.27
C SER A 131 -3.47 21.40 11.37
N PRO A 132 -4.37 22.38 11.12
CA PRO A 132 -5.25 22.90 12.16
C PRO A 132 -6.18 21.83 12.76
N LEU A 133 -6.75 20.98 11.90
CA LEU A 133 -7.59 19.85 12.33
C LEU A 133 -6.78 18.82 13.14
N LEU A 134 -5.56 18.54 12.73
CA LEU A 134 -4.70 17.60 13.42
C LEU A 134 -4.22 18.13 14.77
N GLU A 135 -4.02 19.43 14.91
CA GLU A 135 -3.58 20.06 16.16
C GLU A 135 -4.68 20.05 17.21
N SER A 136 -5.90 20.43 16.85
CA SER A 136 -7.05 20.56 17.75
C SER A 136 -8.31 19.86 17.21
N PRO A 137 -8.28 18.51 17.07
CA PRO A 137 -9.40 17.77 16.46
C PRO A 137 -10.70 17.87 17.26
N ASP A 138 -10.63 17.99 18.58
CA ASP A 138 -11.81 18.09 19.44
C ASP A 138 -12.48 19.46 19.31
N GLU A 139 -11.71 20.53 19.14
CA GLU A 139 -12.23 21.88 18.89
C GLU A 139 -12.91 21.94 17.51
N ALA A 140 -12.25 21.39 16.48
CA ALA A 140 -12.83 21.32 15.16
C ALA A 140 -14.16 20.52 15.14
N MET A 141 -14.23 19.42 15.88
CA MET A 141 -15.46 18.64 16.03
C MET A 141 -16.57 19.41 16.77
N ALA A 142 -16.20 20.21 17.79
CA ALA A 142 -17.17 21.01 18.56
C ALA A 142 -17.78 22.15 17.71
N GLN A 143 -17.01 22.70 16.79
CA GLN A 143 -17.47 23.73 15.84
C GLN A 143 -18.17 23.13 14.61
N GLY A 144 -17.98 21.85 14.35
CA GLY A 144 -18.53 21.14 13.21
C GLY A 144 -20.01 20.73 13.41
N ARG A 145 -20.62 20.23 12.33
CA ARG A 145 -21.96 19.66 12.38
C ARG A 145 -21.90 18.25 12.96
N LEU A 146 -22.54 18.05 14.11
CA LEU A 146 -22.65 16.73 14.72
C LEU A 146 -23.50 15.80 13.85
N LEU A 147 -22.92 14.67 13.41
CA LEU A 147 -23.62 13.64 12.62
C LEU A 147 -24.09 12.48 13.51
N LYS A 148 -23.28 12.16 14.53
CA LYS A 148 -23.57 11.09 15.47
C LYS A 148 -22.95 11.39 16.83
N ASP A 149 -23.74 11.31 17.87
CA ASP A 149 -23.27 11.30 19.26
C ASP A 149 -23.64 9.98 19.92
N GLY A 150 -22.63 9.12 20.09
CA GLY A 150 -22.81 7.77 20.61
C GLY A 150 -21.84 7.43 21.72
N ARG A 151 -22.25 6.50 22.60
CA ARG A 151 -21.44 6.06 23.74
C ARG A 151 -20.03 5.55 23.36
N THR A 152 -19.85 5.04 22.14
CA THR A 152 -18.59 4.43 21.70
C THR A 152 -17.82 5.29 20.69
N SER A 153 -18.49 6.18 20.00
CA SER A 153 -17.88 7.10 19.02
C SER A 153 -18.78 8.30 18.77
N THR A 154 -18.16 9.44 18.57
CA THR A 154 -18.77 10.68 18.10
C THR A 154 -18.28 10.93 16.68
N VAL A 155 -19.17 11.40 15.81
CA VAL A 155 -18.86 11.70 14.40
C VAL A 155 -19.35 13.11 14.09
N ALA A 156 -18.48 13.95 13.56
CA ALA A 156 -18.83 15.30 13.15
C ALA A 156 -18.34 15.57 11.72
N GLN A 157 -19.09 16.38 10.99
CA GLN A 157 -18.67 16.98 9.75
C GLN A 157 -17.99 18.32 10.08
N VAL A 158 -16.76 18.48 9.63
CA VAL A 158 -15.98 19.69 9.83
C VAL A 158 -15.57 20.27 8.48
N GLU A 159 -15.45 21.57 8.41
CA GLU A 159 -14.91 22.24 7.22
C GLU A 159 -13.45 22.62 7.48
N GLN A 160 -12.59 22.23 6.56
CA GLN A 160 -11.16 22.55 6.62
C GLN A 160 -10.66 22.90 5.22
N GLY A 161 -10.17 24.13 5.05
CA GLY A 161 -9.63 24.59 3.77
C GLY A 161 -10.63 24.51 2.61
N GLY A 162 -11.91 24.82 2.84
CA GLY A 162 -12.98 24.72 1.83
C GLY A 162 -13.44 23.29 1.52
N ARG A 163 -12.95 22.30 2.27
CA ARG A 163 -13.32 20.87 2.10
C ARG A 163 -14.17 20.41 3.29
N LEU A 164 -15.21 19.65 2.98
CA LEU A 164 -16.03 18.99 4.01
C LEU A 164 -15.42 17.62 4.35
N LEU A 165 -15.03 17.45 5.61
CA LEU A 165 -14.41 16.25 6.13
C LEU A 165 -15.31 15.62 7.20
N VAL A 166 -15.23 14.30 7.34
CA VAL A 166 -15.89 13.57 8.41
C VAL A 166 -14.86 13.12 9.43
N VAL A 167 -14.98 13.64 10.64
CA VAL A 167 -14.10 13.28 11.76
C VAL A 167 -14.82 12.32 12.69
N LYS A 168 -14.20 11.19 12.97
CA LYS A 168 -14.70 10.18 13.89
C LYS A 168 -13.78 10.05 15.10
N ARG A 169 -14.30 10.33 16.27
CA ARG A 169 -13.65 10.14 17.56
C ARG A 169 -14.15 8.86 18.22
N TYR A 170 -13.24 8.03 18.71
CA TYR A 170 -13.58 6.87 19.51
C TYR A 170 -13.55 7.23 20.99
N ASN A 171 -14.70 7.13 21.64
CA ASN A 171 -14.86 7.53 23.04
C ASN A 171 -14.32 6.47 24.00
N LEU A 172 -13.64 6.91 25.04
CA LEU A 172 -13.19 6.04 26.14
C LEU A 172 -14.33 5.88 27.15
N LYS A 173 -14.68 4.64 27.48
CA LYS A 173 -15.83 4.35 28.37
C LYS A 173 -15.55 4.59 29.85
N SER A 174 -14.31 4.46 30.32
CA SER A 174 -13.88 4.70 31.70
C SER A 174 -12.35 4.70 31.83
N PHE A 175 -11.83 5.31 32.91
CA PHE A 175 -10.41 5.37 33.23
C PHE A 175 -9.78 3.98 33.43
N GLY A 176 -10.48 3.03 34.04
CA GLY A 176 -10.01 1.65 34.21
C GLY A 176 -9.83 0.88 32.88
N HIS A 177 -10.66 1.21 31.88
CA HIS A 177 -10.51 0.68 30.53
C HIS A 177 -9.32 1.30 29.76
N ALA A 178 -8.92 2.52 30.11
CA ALA A 178 -7.76 3.19 29.51
C ALA A 178 -6.45 2.51 29.92
N LEU A 179 -6.28 2.17 31.21
CA LEU A 179 -5.08 1.51 31.74
C LEU A 179 -4.87 0.12 31.10
N GLY A 180 -5.92 -0.70 31.01
CA GLY A 180 -5.85 -2.03 30.38
C GLY A 180 -5.57 -2.02 28.86
N ARG A 181 -5.63 -0.84 28.23
CA ARG A 181 -5.41 -0.64 26.79
C ARG A 181 -4.08 0.00 26.43
N LEU A 182 -3.27 0.41 27.37
CA LEU A 182 -1.95 1.02 27.10
C LEU A 182 -1.04 0.13 26.24
N TRP A 183 -1.27 -1.17 26.27
CA TRP A 183 -0.50 -2.17 25.53
C TRP A 183 -1.21 -2.73 24.27
N ARG A 184 -2.41 -2.22 23.95
CA ARG A 184 -3.18 -2.71 22.78
C ARG A 184 -3.39 -1.60 21.77
N PRO A 185 -3.31 -1.92 20.46
CA PRO A 185 -3.64 -0.96 19.41
C PRO A 185 -5.03 -0.35 19.61
N SER A 186 -5.15 0.96 19.39
CA SER A 186 -6.42 1.68 19.50
C SER A 186 -7.41 1.30 18.39
N ARG A 187 -8.70 1.57 18.61
CA ARG A 187 -9.71 1.42 17.54
C ARG A 187 -9.42 2.32 16.35
N ALA A 188 -8.88 3.52 16.59
CA ALA A 188 -8.47 4.44 15.53
C ALA A 188 -7.35 3.83 14.68
N TRP A 189 -6.37 3.17 15.32
CA TRP A 189 -5.32 2.43 14.63
C TRP A 189 -5.87 1.33 13.71
N HIS A 190 -6.81 0.52 14.22
CA HIS A 190 -7.45 -0.51 13.41
C HIS A 190 -8.23 0.08 12.24
N SER A 191 -9.04 1.13 12.49
CA SER A 191 -9.79 1.81 11.43
C SER A 191 -8.88 2.45 10.38
N TRP A 192 -7.76 3.05 10.80
CA TRP A 192 -6.76 3.61 9.90
C TRP A 192 -6.21 2.52 8.97
N ARG A 193 -5.76 1.41 9.53
CA ARG A 193 -5.22 0.32 8.73
C ARG A 193 -6.23 -0.36 7.82
N GLU A 194 -7.46 -0.54 8.29
CA GLU A 194 -8.53 -1.11 7.45
C GLU A 194 -8.97 -0.16 6.34
N GLY A 195 -8.92 1.16 6.56
CA GLY A 195 -9.21 2.15 5.52
C GLY A 195 -8.14 2.21 4.42
N HIS A 196 -6.94 1.67 4.67
CA HIS A 196 -5.83 1.56 3.72
C HIS A 196 -5.66 0.13 3.14
N ARG A 197 -6.55 -0.81 3.46
CA ARG A 197 -6.51 -2.19 2.99
C ARG A 197 -7.32 -2.37 1.71
#